data_895a058e538402749cdf400f4a8955d1
#
_entry.id   895a058e538402749cdf400f4a8955d1
#
_cell.length_a   1.000
_cell.length_b   1.000
_cell.length_c   1.000
_cell.angle_alpha   90.00
_cell.angle_beta   90.00
_cell.angle_gamma   90.00
#
_symmetry.space_group_name_H-M   'P 1'
#
loop_
_entity.id
_entity.type
_entity.pdbx_description
1 polymer ?
#
loop_
_entity_poly.entity_id
_entity_poly.type
_entity_poly.pdbx_seq_one_letter_code
_entity_poly.pdbx_strand_id
1 'polypeptide(L)'
;ELLPFAVKLGLNPENIGDVINSSSGGSFASTFFIPRILSRNFRDGYPMGDAYKDLVSCINAATSMALPLPVTSAALSTYQMAMLQGLGECDKGAMTCVFEKLMRVEYKK
;
A
#
# COMPACT_ATOMS: atom_id res chain seq x y z
N GLU A 1 1.55 3.52 -3.83
CA GLU A 1 1.48 4.39 -5.03
C GLU A 1 2.85 4.94 -5.40
N LEU A 2 3.53 5.62 -4.47
CA LEU A 2 4.78 6.34 -4.77
C LEU A 2 5.95 5.43 -5.14
N LEU A 3 6.05 4.22 -4.60
CA LEU A 3 7.16 3.30 -4.90
C LEU A 3 7.25 2.97 -6.39
N PRO A 4 6.21 2.41 -7.04
CA PRO A 4 6.26 2.17 -8.49
C PRO A 4 6.30 3.45 -9.32
N PHE A 5 5.70 4.55 -8.85
CA PHE A 5 5.81 5.83 -9.53
C PHE A 5 7.26 6.34 -9.59
N ALA A 6 7.99 6.25 -8.50
CA ALA A 6 9.40 6.63 -8.46
C ALA A 6 10.27 5.76 -9.39
N VAL A 7 9.99 4.45 -9.47
CA VAL A 7 10.63 3.56 -10.46
C VAL A 7 10.28 3.99 -11.89
N LYS A 8 9.04 4.38 -12.13
CA LYS A 8 8.60 4.89 -13.44
C LYS A 8 9.35 6.14 -13.87
N LEU A 9 9.79 6.96 -12.90
CA LEU A 9 10.65 8.13 -13.12
C LEU A 9 12.13 7.76 -13.30
N GLY A 10 12.52 6.50 -13.21
CA GLY A 10 13.88 6.02 -13.37
C GLY A 10 14.72 6.01 -12.10
N LEU A 11 14.11 6.18 -10.92
CA LEU A 11 14.83 6.12 -9.66
C LEU A 11 15.14 4.67 -9.26
N ASN A 12 16.30 4.49 -8.57
CA ASN A 12 16.70 3.18 -8.07
C ASN A 12 15.77 2.73 -6.92
N PRO A 13 15.15 1.52 -6.99
CA PRO A 13 14.21 1.06 -5.98
C PRO A 13 14.78 0.99 -4.56
N GLU A 14 16.03 0.58 -4.38
CA GLU A 14 16.66 0.49 -3.05
C GLU A 14 16.80 1.89 -2.43
N ASN A 15 17.29 2.86 -3.20
CA ASN A 15 17.48 4.23 -2.72
C ASN A 15 16.14 4.91 -2.34
N ILE A 16 15.05 4.59 -3.03
CA ILE A 16 13.71 5.13 -2.71
C ILE A 16 13.33 4.76 -1.26
N GLY A 17 13.51 3.50 -0.90
CA GLY A 17 13.23 3.01 0.45
C GLY A 17 14.05 3.72 1.53
N ASP A 18 15.34 3.89 1.28
CA ASP A 18 16.26 4.57 2.21
C ASP A 18 15.89 6.04 2.40
N VAL A 19 15.57 6.75 1.33
CA VAL A 19 15.12 8.15 1.39
C VAL A 19 13.83 8.28 2.19
N ILE A 20 12.83 7.43 1.95
CA ILE A 20 11.57 7.47 2.71
C ILE A 20 11.84 7.24 4.19
N ASN A 21 12.61 6.21 4.54
CA ASN A 21 12.86 5.81 5.92
C ASN A 21 13.76 6.77 6.70
N SER A 22 14.61 7.53 6.01
CA SER A 22 15.48 8.55 6.62
C SER A 22 14.87 9.96 6.65
N SER A 23 13.67 10.13 6.15
CA SER A 23 12.96 11.39 6.07
C SER A 23 11.68 11.41 6.91
N SER A 24 10.92 12.49 6.87
CA SER A 24 9.63 12.63 7.55
C SER A 24 8.56 11.64 7.09
N GLY A 25 8.77 10.96 5.97
CA GLY A 25 7.92 9.86 5.48
C GLY A 25 8.16 8.52 6.17
N GLY A 26 9.18 8.41 7.00
CA GLY A 26 9.50 7.20 7.75
C GLY A 26 8.43 6.82 8.76
N SER A 27 8.08 5.53 8.82
CA SER A 27 7.08 4.98 9.71
C SER A 27 7.38 3.50 9.98
N PHE A 28 6.73 2.91 10.99
CA PHE A 28 6.78 1.46 11.17
C PHE A 28 6.38 0.74 9.87
N ALA A 29 5.32 1.20 9.21
CA ALA A 29 4.86 0.57 7.98
C ALA A 29 5.91 0.65 6.85
N SER A 30 6.55 1.79 6.64
CA SER A 30 7.58 1.93 5.61
C SER A 30 8.80 1.05 5.91
N THR A 31 9.26 1.05 7.16
CA THR A 31 10.40 0.23 7.60
C THR A 31 10.11 -1.28 7.48
N PHE A 32 8.88 -1.68 7.79
CA PHE A 32 8.49 -3.09 7.71
C PHE A 32 8.24 -3.56 6.27
N PHE A 33 7.43 -2.81 5.48
CA PHE A 33 6.97 -3.28 4.18
C PHE A 33 7.94 -3.04 3.04
N ILE A 34 8.66 -1.91 2.99
CA ILE A 34 9.51 -1.57 1.86
C ILE A 34 10.56 -2.66 1.55
N PRO A 35 11.34 -3.18 2.52
CA PRO A 35 12.29 -4.24 2.25
C PRO A 35 11.64 -5.54 1.75
N ARG A 36 10.44 -5.84 2.26
CA ARG A 36 9.66 -7.02 1.86
C ARG A 36 9.12 -6.88 0.45
N ILE A 37 8.62 -5.73 0.08
CA ILE A 37 8.17 -5.43 -1.29
C ILE A 37 9.35 -5.57 -2.26
N LEU A 38 10.52 -5.01 -1.93
CA LEU A 38 11.74 -5.13 -2.73
C LEU A 38 12.14 -6.59 -2.99
N SER A 39 11.97 -7.46 -1.99
CA SER A 39 12.24 -8.90 -2.11
C SER A 39 11.06 -9.72 -2.60
N ARG A 40 9.94 -9.07 -2.99
CA ARG A 40 8.70 -9.70 -3.45
C ARG A 40 8.08 -10.66 -2.43
N ASN A 41 8.30 -10.40 -1.14
CA ASN A 41 7.68 -11.13 -0.04
C ASN A 41 6.41 -10.39 0.42
N PHE A 42 5.25 -10.97 0.18
CA PHE A 42 3.92 -10.42 0.49
C PHE A 42 3.13 -11.29 1.47
N ARG A 43 3.83 -11.96 2.41
CA ARG A 43 3.22 -12.95 3.31
C ARG A 43 3.47 -12.73 4.79
N ASP A 44 4.34 -11.80 5.15
CA ASP A 44 4.78 -11.62 6.54
C ASP A 44 3.95 -10.60 7.32
N GLY A 45 3.18 -9.78 6.63
CA GLY A 45 2.42 -8.70 7.23
C GLY A 45 0.94 -9.00 7.41
N TYR A 46 0.20 -8.00 7.87
CA TYR A 46 -1.25 -8.08 8.07
C TYR A 46 -1.99 -8.27 6.74
N PRO A 47 -2.91 -9.26 6.63
CA PRO A 47 -3.60 -9.58 5.39
C PRO A 47 -4.40 -8.40 4.83
N MET A 48 -4.38 -8.27 3.50
CA MET A 48 -5.09 -7.21 2.78
C MET A 48 -6.60 -7.24 3.04
N GLY A 49 -7.20 -8.43 3.02
CA GLY A 49 -8.63 -8.61 3.26
C GLY A 49 -9.06 -8.18 4.65
N ASP A 50 -8.24 -8.45 5.67
CA ASP A 50 -8.51 -8.02 7.04
C ASP A 50 -8.38 -6.50 7.19
N ALA A 51 -7.37 -5.90 6.58
CA ALA A 51 -7.22 -4.44 6.56
C ALA A 51 -8.36 -3.76 5.80
N TYR A 52 -8.83 -4.36 4.70
CA TYR A 52 -10.02 -3.88 3.98
C TYR A 52 -11.25 -3.87 4.88
N LYS A 53 -11.53 -4.95 5.58
CA LYS A 53 -12.64 -5.07 6.53
C LYS A 53 -12.57 -3.99 7.62
N ASP A 54 -11.39 -3.72 8.15
CA ASP A 54 -11.19 -2.70 9.19
C ASP A 54 -11.48 -1.29 8.66
N LEU A 55 -11.06 -0.98 7.44
CA LEU A 55 -11.38 0.29 6.78
C LEU A 55 -12.89 0.44 6.51
N VAL A 56 -13.57 -0.62 6.07
CA VAL A 56 -15.02 -0.62 5.89
C VAL A 56 -15.72 -0.32 7.21
N SER A 57 -15.31 -0.96 8.30
CA SER A 57 -15.87 -0.70 9.63
C SER A 57 -15.67 0.76 10.07
N CYS A 58 -14.50 1.32 9.83
CA CYS A 58 -14.19 2.72 10.13
C CYS A 58 -15.09 3.68 9.32
N ILE A 59 -15.23 3.47 8.02
CA ILE A 59 -16.07 4.31 7.16
C ILE A 59 -17.54 4.20 7.54
N ASN A 60 -18.03 3.02 7.87
CA ASN A 60 -19.41 2.82 8.32
C ASN A 60 -19.69 3.59 9.63
N ALA A 61 -18.79 3.55 10.59
CA ALA A 61 -18.89 4.30 11.83
C ALA A 61 -18.94 5.81 11.56
N ALA A 62 -18.03 6.33 10.73
CA ALA A 62 -18.00 7.75 10.37
C ALA A 62 -19.28 8.17 9.63
N THR A 63 -19.78 7.35 8.71
CA THR A 63 -21.00 7.60 7.96
C THR A 63 -22.23 7.69 8.89
N SER A 64 -22.31 6.82 9.90
CA SER A 64 -23.42 6.86 10.88
C SER A 64 -23.45 8.16 11.70
N MET A 65 -22.33 8.85 11.78
CA MET A 65 -22.17 10.13 12.49
C MET A 65 -22.14 11.34 11.54
N ALA A 66 -22.32 11.13 10.24
CA ALA A 66 -22.19 12.15 9.18
C ALA A 66 -20.81 12.85 9.18
N LEU A 67 -19.75 12.12 9.56
CA LEU A 67 -18.38 12.63 9.58
C LEU A 67 -17.63 12.29 8.28
N PRO A 68 -17.02 13.28 7.60
CA PRO A 68 -16.24 13.03 6.40
C PRO A 68 -14.84 12.52 6.74
N LEU A 69 -14.42 11.43 6.09
CA LEU A 69 -13.06 10.88 6.16
C LEU A 69 -12.47 10.76 4.73
N PRO A 70 -12.12 11.87 4.06
CA PRO A 70 -11.75 11.84 2.65
C PRO A 70 -10.47 11.02 2.37
N VAL A 71 -9.46 11.09 3.22
CA VAL A 71 -8.21 10.33 3.07
C VAL A 71 -8.47 8.82 3.27
N THR A 72 -9.23 8.46 4.29
CA THR A 72 -9.60 7.06 4.55
C THR A 72 -10.47 6.49 3.43
N SER A 73 -11.38 7.29 2.88
CA SER A 73 -12.22 6.89 1.74
C SER A 73 -11.38 6.65 0.48
N ALA A 74 -10.40 7.50 0.21
CA ALA A 74 -9.46 7.29 -0.89
C ALA A 74 -8.62 6.02 -0.67
N ALA A 75 -8.12 5.78 0.55
CA ALA A 75 -7.43 4.55 0.89
C ALA A 75 -8.32 3.32 0.71
N LEU A 76 -9.58 3.35 1.14
CA LEU A 76 -10.53 2.26 0.95
C LEU A 76 -10.67 1.90 -0.54
N SER A 77 -10.75 2.89 -1.42
CA SER A 77 -10.82 2.64 -2.88
C SER A 77 -9.61 1.87 -3.39
N THR A 78 -8.40 2.15 -2.89
CA THR A 78 -7.21 1.40 -3.30
C THR A 78 -7.25 -0.05 -2.79
N TYR A 79 -7.77 -0.28 -1.59
CA TYR A 79 -8.00 -1.64 -1.09
C TYR A 79 -9.04 -2.41 -1.92
N GLN A 80 -10.11 -1.74 -2.36
CA GLN A 80 -11.08 -2.35 -3.28
C GLN A 80 -10.42 -2.78 -4.60
N MET A 81 -9.52 -1.97 -5.14
CA MET A 81 -8.73 -2.35 -6.33
C MET A 81 -7.89 -3.60 -6.07
N ALA A 82 -7.23 -3.69 -4.91
CA ALA A 82 -6.44 -4.86 -4.53
C ALA A 82 -7.30 -6.12 -4.38
N MET A 83 -8.46 -6.01 -3.74
CA MET A 83 -9.42 -7.12 -3.59
C MET A 83 -9.89 -7.64 -4.95
N LEU A 84 -10.24 -6.74 -5.89
CA LEU A 84 -10.64 -7.11 -7.26
C LEU A 84 -9.51 -7.79 -8.04
N GLN A 85 -8.25 -7.53 -7.69
CA GLN A 85 -7.09 -8.20 -8.30
C GLN A 85 -6.70 -9.52 -7.60
N GLY A 86 -7.48 -9.99 -6.65
CA GLY A 86 -7.24 -11.27 -5.96
C GLY A 86 -6.12 -11.22 -4.92
N LEU A 87 -5.78 -10.04 -4.38
CA LEU A 87 -4.68 -9.86 -3.43
C LEU A 87 -5.12 -9.96 -1.95
N GLY A 88 -6.35 -10.44 -1.69
CA GLY A 88 -6.92 -10.50 -0.33
C GLY A 88 -6.11 -11.30 0.68
N GLU A 89 -5.50 -12.40 0.25
CA GLU A 89 -4.67 -13.28 1.08
C GLU A 89 -3.22 -12.81 1.22
N CYS A 90 -2.79 -11.84 0.41
CA CYS A 90 -1.48 -11.22 0.54
C CYS A 90 -1.49 -10.19 1.66
N ASP A 91 -0.31 -9.86 2.18
CA ASP A 91 -0.20 -8.76 3.14
C ASP A 91 -0.36 -7.38 2.46
N LYS A 92 -0.47 -6.33 3.29
CA LYS A 92 -0.69 -4.95 2.81
C LYS A 92 0.41 -4.44 1.87
N GLY A 93 1.61 -5.01 1.91
CA GLY A 93 2.70 -4.68 0.97
C GLY A 93 2.32 -4.96 -0.49
N ALA A 94 1.47 -5.97 -0.73
CA ALA A 94 0.98 -6.31 -2.06
C ALA A 94 0.15 -5.20 -2.72
N MET A 95 -0.28 -4.17 -1.97
CA MET A 95 -0.91 -2.98 -2.55
C MET A 95 -0.04 -2.34 -3.65
N THR A 96 1.27 -2.43 -3.51
CA THR A 96 2.22 -1.95 -4.54
C THR A 96 1.97 -2.59 -5.90
N CYS A 97 1.62 -3.89 -5.93
CA CYS A 97 1.37 -4.62 -7.17
C CYS A 97 0.21 -4.04 -7.99
N VAL A 98 -0.79 -3.43 -7.34
CA VAL A 98 -1.92 -2.75 -8.02
C VAL A 98 -1.39 -1.63 -8.90
N PHE A 99 -0.50 -0.80 -8.34
CA PHE A 99 0.05 0.37 -9.02
C PHE A 99 1.18 0.01 -9.97
N GLU A 100 1.97 -1.04 -9.68
CA GLU A 100 2.93 -1.62 -10.62
C GLU A 100 2.25 -2.02 -11.94
N LYS A 101 1.12 -2.70 -11.83
CA LYS A 101 0.33 -3.12 -12.98
C LYS A 101 -0.19 -1.92 -13.80
N LEU A 102 -0.72 -0.91 -13.12
CA LEU A 102 -1.20 0.32 -13.76
C LEU A 102 -0.08 1.08 -14.47
N MET A 103 1.10 1.14 -13.86
CA MET A 103 2.24 1.91 -14.36
C MET A 103 3.16 1.10 -15.28
N ARG A 104 2.95 -0.23 -15.37
CA ARG A 104 3.78 -1.19 -16.13
C ARG A 104 5.26 -1.13 -15.72
N VAL A 105 5.50 -1.17 -14.42
CA VAL A 105 6.83 -1.24 -13.79
C VAL A 105 6.77 -2.21 -12.62
N GLU A 106 7.92 -2.62 -12.10
CA GLU A 106 8.02 -3.39 -10.86
C GLU A 106 8.95 -2.69 -9.88
N TYR A 107 8.53 -2.58 -8.62
CA TYR A 107 9.36 -2.13 -7.51
C TYR A 107 10.06 -3.35 -6.89
N LYS A 108 11.24 -3.67 -7.41
CA LYS A 108 12.06 -4.81 -6.98
C LYS A 108 13.54 -4.49 -7.13
N LYS A 109 14.38 -5.32 -6.49
CA LYS A 109 15.85 -5.33 -6.73
C LYS A 109 16.17 -5.74 -8.15
#